data_530e6b08b8524e752833f8208254b777
#
_entry.id   530e6b08b8524e752833f8208254b777
#
_cell.length_a   1.000
_cell.length_b   1.000
_cell.length_c   1.000
_cell.angle_alpha   90.00
_cell.angle_beta   90.00
_cell.angle_gamma   90.00
#
_symmetry.space_group_name_H-M   'P 1'
#
loop_
_entity.id
_entity.type
_entity.pdbx_description
1 polymer ?
#
loop_
_entity_poly.entity_id
_entity_poly.type
_entity_poly.pdbx_seq_one_letter_code
_entity_poly.pdbx_strand_id
1 'polypeptide(L)'
;MTGVGKIEELERNSGAPVELRVVADADQLPVVRAVAETLAVLGDFTLDDIADIKLVVDEVCSELISGALPGAELSCSFLVSDGGIRISTTSVVDSDRIPRGDSFGWHVLQTLTDSISLAASSVEGGSSVVVDVVKRRSSS
;
A
#
# COMPACT_ATOMS: atom_id res chain seq x y z
N MET A 1 -15.07 21.76 10.74
CA MET A 1 -15.17 20.55 9.91
C MET A 1 -14.30 20.58 8.70
N THR A 2 -13.56 21.63 8.54
CA THR A 2 -12.68 21.80 7.41
C THR A 2 -11.47 20.85 7.44
N GLY A 3 -11.03 20.40 8.63
CA GLY A 3 -9.90 19.49 8.75
C GLY A 3 -10.15 18.09 8.23
N VAL A 4 -11.40 17.65 8.17
CA VAL A 4 -11.81 16.33 7.64
C VAL A 4 -12.35 16.44 6.22
N GLY A 5 -12.52 17.66 5.68
CA GLY A 5 -13.17 17.86 4.41
C GLY A 5 -12.48 17.18 3.24
N LYS A 6 -11.16 17.17 3.21
CA LYS A 6 -10.42 16.54 2.12
C LYS A 6 -10.52 15.02 2.14
N ILE A 7 -10.51 14.42 3.32
CA ILE A 7 -10.66 12.98 3.46
C ILE A 7 -12.07 12.55 3.11
N GLU A 8 -13.06 13.28 3.61
CA GLU A 8 -14.46 13.01 3.31
C GLU A 8 -14.77 13.17 1.82
N GLU A 9 -14.20 14.19 1.20
CA GLU A 9 -14.37 14.41 -0.23
C GLU A 9 -13.75 13.27 -1.05
N LEU A 10 -12.56 12.80 -0.67
CA LEU A 10 -11.90 11.69 -1.31
C LEU A 10 -12.76 10.43 -1.17
N GLU A 11 -13.26 10.15 0.01
CA GLU A 11 -14.10 8.97 0.27
C GLU A 11 -15.41 9.02 -0.49
N ARG A 12 -16.04 10.18 -0.60
CA ARG A 12 -17.30 10.34 -1.33
C ARG A 12 -17.13 10.11 -2.83
N ASN A 13 -15.97 10.48 -3.38
CA ASN A 13 -15.71 10.38 -4.82
C ASN A 13 -15.13 9.04 -5.23
N SER A 14 -14.84 8.17 -4.27
CA SER A 14 -14.12 6.92 -4.54
C SER A 14 -14.97 5.66 -4.37
N GLY A 15 -16.11 5.76 -3.70
CA GLY A 15 -16.83 4.57 -3.29
C GLY A 15 -16.15 3.89 -2.10
N ALA A 16 -16.49 2.62 -1.86
CA ALA A 16 -15.96 1.88 -0.72
C ALA A 16 -14.53 1.40 -1.00
N PRO A 17 -13.65 1.39 0.01
CA PRO A 17 -12.34 0.80 -0.17
C PRO A 17 -12.45 -0.71 -0.38
N VAL A 18 -11.52 -1.25 -1.16
CA VAL A 18 -11.39 -2.70 -1.34
C VAL A 18 -10.32 -3.19 -0.36
N GLU A 19 -10.67 -4.19 0.42
CA GLU A 19 -9.76 -4.75 1.40
C GLU A 19 -9.43 -6.20 1.05
N LEU A 20 -8.15 -6.54 1.20
CA LEU A 20 -7.63 -7.87 0.92
C LEU A 20 -6.77 -8.30 2.10
N ARG A 21 -6.98 -9.52 2.57
CA ARG A 21 -6.17 -10.10 3.63
C ARG A 21 -5.65 -11.44 3.17
N VAL A 22 -4.35 -11.63 3.24
CA VAL A 22 -3.69 -12.88 2.86
C VAL A 22 -2.62 -13.21 3.89
N VAL A 23 -2.16 -14.45 3.89
CA VAL A 23 -0.99 -14.81 4.70
C VAL A 23 0.21 -14.02 4.17
N ALA A 24 1.07 -13.55 5.07
CA ALA A 24 2.25 -12.76 4.71
C ALA A 24 3.35 -13.69 4.16
N ASP A 25 3.16 -14.15 2.95
CA ASP A 25 4.02 -15.09 2.25
C ASP A 25 4.19 -14.62 0.81
N ALA A 26 5.39 -14.77 0.27
CA ALA A 26 5.71 -14.35 -1.09
C ALA A 26 4.82 -15.01 -2.15
N ASP A 27 4.28 -16.20 -1.87
CA ASP A 27 3.37 -16.89 -2.78
C ASP A 27 2.07 -16.13 -2.98
N GLN A 28 1.74 -15.19 -2.10
CA GLN A 28 0.53 -14.37 -2.19
C GLN A 28 0.73 -13.06 -2.97
N LEU A 29 1.97 -12.72 -3.31
CA LEU A 29 2.24 -11.49 -4.06
C LEU A 29 1.46 -11.40 -5.38
N PRO A 30 1.36 -12.48 -6.17
CA PRO A 30 0.58 -12.40 -7.43
C PRO A 30 -0.88 -12.04 -7.20
N VAL A 31 -1.48 -12.49 -6.08
CA VAL A 31 -2.87 -12.18 -5.75
C VAL A 31 -3.02 -10.70 -5.46
N VAL A 32 -2.17 -10.15 -4.61
CA VAL A 32 -2.21 -8.73 -4.25
C VAL A 32 -1.98 -7.86 -5.48
N ARG A 33 -1.00 -8.23 -6.30
CA ARG A 33 -0.69 -7.52 -7.54
C ARG A 33 -1.87 -7.51 -8.49
N ALA A 34 -2.56 -8.65 -8.65
CA ALA A 34 -3.71 -8.77 -9.54
C ALA A 34 -4.87 -7.89 -9.07
N VAL A 35 -5.12 -7.81 -7.77
CA VAL A 35 -6.17 -6.94 -7.23
C VAL A 35 -5.82 -5.48 -7.51
N ALA A 36 -4.59 -5.06 -7.24
CA ALA A 36 -4.14 -3.70 -7.49
C ALA A 36 -4.27 -3.32 -8.96
N GLU A 37 -3.83 -4.21 -9.86
CA GLU A 37 -3.92 -3.98 -11.30
C GLU A 37 -5.37 -3.85 -11.74
N THR A 38 -6.24 -4.74 -11.28
CA THR A 38 -7.65 -4.71 -11.65
C THR A 38 -8.29 -3.39 -11.22
N LEU A 39 -8.01 -2.94 -9.99
CA LEU A 39 -8.55 -1.68 -9.49
C LEU A 39 -8.04 -0.48 -10.28
N ALA A 40 -6.77 -0.50 -10.68
CA ALA A 40 -6.19 0.56 -11.47
C ALA A 40 -6.78 0.60 -12.88
N VAL A 41 -7.01 -0.56 -13.50
CA VAL A 41 -7.66 -0.64 -14.81
C VAL A 41 -9.10 -0.13 -14.72
N LEU A 42 -9.85 -0.59 -13.74
CA LEU A 42 -11.23 -0.16 -13.55
C LEU A 42 -11.32 1.33 -13.20
N GLY A 43 -10.27 1.87 -12.57
CA GLY A 43 -10.18 3.28 -12.22
C GLY A 43 -9.70 4.18 -13.35
N ASP A 44 -9.49 3.63 -14.55
CA ASP A 44 -9.04 4.37 -15.74
C ASP A 44 -7.70 5.07 -15.56
N PHE A 45 -6.78 4.47 -14.82
CA PHE A 45 -5.41 4.98 -14.74
C PHE A 45 -4.69 4.76 -16.08
N THR A 46 -3.69 5.59 -16.35
CA THR A 46 -2.85 5.40 -17.55
C THR A 46 -2.06 4.10 -17.42
N LEU A 47 -1.57 3.59 -18.57
CA LEU A 47 -0.76 2.37 -18.56
C LEU A 47 0.50 2.55 -17.72
N ASP A 48 1.12 3.73 -17.77
CA ASP A 48 2.30 4.03 -16.95
C ASP A 48 1.97 4.02 -15.47
N ASP A 49 0.83 4.61 -15.09
CA ASP A 49 0.39 4.60 -13.70
C ASP A 49 0.10 3.17 -13.22
N ILE A 50 -0.53 2.36 -14.06
CA ILE A 50 -0.81 0.96 -13.71
C ILE A 50 0.49 0.20 -13.46
N ALA A 51 1.48 0.38 -14.32
CA ALA A 51 2.78 -0.26 -14.15
C ALA A 51 3.45 0.19 -12.84
N ASP A 52 3.39 1.48 -12.54
CA ASP A 52 3.96 2.03 -11.31
C ASP A 52 3.23 1.50 -10.07
N ILE A 53 1.90 1.44 -10.11
CA ILE A 53 1.10 0.91 -9.00
C ILE A 53 1.49 -0.54 -8.71
N LYS A 54 1.68 -1.35 -9.74
CA LYS A 54 2.10 -2.74 -9.58
C LYS A 54 3.48 -2.83 -8.91
N LEU A 55 4.42 -2.00 -9.32
CA LEU A 55 5.75 -1.96 -8.72
C LEU A 55 5.69 -1.53 -7.25
N VAL A 56 4.86 -0.53 -6.95
CA VAL A 56 4.68 -0.04 -5.58
C VAL A 56 4.15 -1.15 -4.69
N VAL A 57 3.11 -1.84 -5.14
CA VAL A 57 2.51 -2.94 -4.37
C VAL A 57 3.53 -4.05 -4.13
N ASP A 58 4.26 -4.45 -5.17
CA ASP A 58 5.29 -5.47 -5.06
C ASP A 58 6.33 -5.10 -4.01
N GLU A 59 6.82 -3.87 -4.07
CA GLU A 59 7.90 -3.44 -3.18
C GLU A 59 7.42 -3.33 -1.73
N VAL A 60 6.26 -2.71 -1.50
CA VAL A 60 5.71 -2.57 -0.15
C VAL A 60 5.45 -3.94 0.46
N CYS A 61 4.78 -4.81 -0.29
CA CYS A 61 4.43 -6.14 0.22
C CYS A 61 5.68 -6.99 0.47
N SER A 62 6.66 -6.94 -0.43
CA SER A 62 7.91 -7.69 -0.26
C SER A 62 8.66 -7.24 0.99
N GLU A 63 8.72 -5.94 1.25
CA GLU A 63 9.37 -5.40 2.43
C GLU A 63 8.70 -5.92 3.72
N LEU A 64 7.37 -5.90 3.77
CA LEU A 64 6.65 -6.36 4.95
C LEU A 64 6.74 -7.87 5.10
N ILE A 65 6.61 -8.62 4.01
CA ILE A 65 6.67 -10.08 4.04
C ILE A 65 8.04 -10.54 4.52
N SER A 66 9.12 -9.86 4.10
CA SER A 66 10.47 -10.28 4.47
C SER A 66 10.72 -10.22 5.98
N GLY A 67 10.02 -9.35 6.68
CA GLY A 67 10.15 -9.22 8.14
C GLY A 67 8.99 -9.83 8.92
N ALA A 68 7.99 -10.38 8.25
CA ALA A 68 6.77 -10.84 8.91
C ALA A 68 7.03 -11.97 9.89
N LEU A 69 6.33 -11.93 11.02
CA LEU A 69 6.36 -13.00 11.99
C LEU A 69 5.67 -14.25 11.42
N PRO A 70 6.08 -15.45 11.86
CA PRO A 70 5.40 -16.67 11.43
C PRO A 70 3.90 -16.60 11.67
N GLY A 71 3.12 -16.92 10.65
CA GLY A 71 1.66 -16.89 10.74
C GLY A 71 1.03 -15.52 10.63
N ALA A 72 1.82 -14.46 10.44
CA ALA A 72 1.29 -13.13 10.28
C ALA A 72 0.51 -13.00 8.97
N GLU A 73 -0.46 -12.10 8.98
CA GLU A 73 -1.24 -11.75 7.79
C GLU A 73 -0.77 -10.44 7.21
N LEU A 74 -0.98 -10.29 5.91
CA LEU A 74 -0.78 -9.05 5.18
C LEU A 74 -2.15 -8.50 4.83
N SER A 75 -2.46 -7.30 5.30
CA SER A 75 -3.74 -6.65 5.04
C SER A 75 -3.49 -5.44 4.14
N CYS A 76 -4.20 -5.38 3.02
CA CYS A 76 -4.10 -4.29 2.07
C CYS A 76 -5.46 -3.63 1.90
N SER A 77 -5.49 -2.31 1.94
CA SER A 77 -6.68 -1.52 1.68
C SER A 77 -6.40 -0.60 0.51
N PHE A 78 -7.28 -0.62 -0.48
CA PHE A 78 -7.15 0.18 -1.70
C PHE A 78 -8.33 1.13 -1.82
N LEU A 79 -8.06 2.40 -1.98
CA LEU A 79 -9.10 3.41 -2.17
C LEU A 79 -8.81 4.17 -3.46
N VAL A 80 -9.65 3.96 -4.47
CA VAL A 80 -9.53 4.64 -5.76
C VAL A 80 -10.49 5.82 -5.76
N SER A 81 -10.01 6.96 -6.21
CA SER A 81 -10.79 8.19 -6.32
C SER A 81 -10.47 8.91 -7.62
N ASP A 82 -11.17 10.01 -7.85
CA ASP A 82 -10.87 10.86 -9.02
C ASP A 82 -9.46 11.43 -8.95
N GLY A 83 -8.92 11.61 -7.75
CA GLY A 83 -7.57 12.17 -7.58
C GLY A 83 -6.44 11.16 -7.70
N GLY A 84 -6.71 9.88 -7.51
CA GLY A 84 -5.67 8.87 -7.52
C GLY A 84 -6.02 7.62 -6.75
N ILE A 85 -5.00 6.97 -6.19
CA ILE A 85 -5.18 5.76 -5.39
C ILE A 85 -4.40 5.88 -4.08
N ARG A 86 -5.03 5.42 -3.00
CA ARG A 86 -4.38 5.28 -1.71
C ARG A 86 -4.31 3.79 -1.37
N ILE A 87 -3.12 3.34 -0.99
CA ILE A 87 -2.88 1.94 -0.64
C ILE A 87 -2.28 1.89 0.76
N SER A 88 -2.97 1.21 1.66
CA SER A 88 -2.53 1.03 3.04
C SER A 88 -2.25 -0.44 3.26
N THR A 89 -1.03 -0.77 3.64
CA THR A 89 -0.61 -2.15 3.82
C THR A 89 -0.09 -2.35 5.23
N THR A 90 -0.58 -3.38 5.91
CA THR A 90 -0.26 -3.65 7.32
C THR A 90 0.15 -5.10 7.50
N SER A 91 1.16 -5.30 8.33
CA SER A 91 1.53 -6.64 8.80
C SER A 91 2.22 -6.53 10.16
N VAL A 92 2.37 -7.66 10.84
CA VAL A 92 3.15 -7.74 12.07
C VAL A 92 4.51 -8.33 11.72
N VAL A 93 5.56 -7.59 12.05
CA VAL A 93 6.93 -7.97 11.69
C VAL A 93 7.77 -8.11 12.96
N ASP A 94 8.91 -8.77 12.81
CA ASP A 94 9.96 -8.74 13.83
C ASP A 94 10.40 -7.28 14.01
N SER A 95 10.52 -6.84 15.27
CA SER A 95 10.86 -5.46 15.58
C SER A 95 12.24 -5.05 15.04
N ASP A 96 13.12 -6.02 14.82
CA ASP A 96 14.44 -5.79 14.22
C ASP A 96 14.37 -5.70 12.70
N ARG A 97 13.23 -5.95 12.10
CA ARG A 97 13.05 -6.00 10.65
C ARG A 97 11.99 -5.04 10.13
N ILE A 98 11.74 -3.98 10.85
CA ILE A 98 10.89 -2.89 10.36
C ILE A 98 11.57 -2.27 9.14
N PRO A 99 10.83 -2.05 8.02
CA PRO A 99 11.43 -1.43 6.82
C PRO A 99 12.10 -0.12 7.14
N ARG A 100 13.26 0.10 6.55
CA ARG A 100 14.08 1.29 6.79
C ARG A 100 13.91 2.28 5.65
N GLY A 101 13.82 3.55 6.00
CA GLY A 101 13.64 4.62 5.03
C GLY A 101 14.87 4.90 4.15
N ASP A 102 16.00 4.25 4.40
CA ASP A 102 17.23 4.41 3.63
C ASP A 102 17.52 3.24 2.68
N SER A 103 16.62 2.26 2.57
CA SER A 103 16.81 1.12 1.69
C SER A 103 16.61 1.53 0.22
N PHE A 104 17.18 0.73 -0.69
CA PHE A 104 16.98 0.94 -2.13
C PHE A 104 15.50 0.81 -2.50
N GLY A 105 14.83 -0.19 -1.94
CA GLY A 105 13.39 -0.38 -2.17
C GLY A 105 12.56 0.81 -1.73
N TRP A 106 12.88 1.38 -0.57
CA TRP A 106 12.20 2.59 -0.10
C TRP A 106 12.43 3.77 -1.05
N HIS A 107 13.64 3.88 -1.59
CA HIS A 107 13.99 4.91 -2.56
C HIS A 107 13.15 4.79 -3.83
N VAL A 108 12.97 3.56 -4.31
CA VAL A 108 12.10 3.28 -5.46
C VAL A 108 10.68 3.72 -5.16
N LEU A 109 10.17 3.38 -3.98
CA LEU A 109 8.82 3.77 -3.56
C LEU A 109 8.64 5.29 -3.55
N GLN A 110 9.63 6.03 -3.02
CA GLN A 110 9.56 7.48 -3.00
C GLN A 110 9.53 8.08 -4.40
N THR A 111 10.21 7.45 -5.35
CA THR A 111 10.23 7.91 -6.74
C THR A 111 8.91 7.68 -7.44
N LEU A 112 8.22 6.57 -7.12
CA LEU A 112 7.01 6.16 -7.82
C LEU A 112 5.73 6.70 -7.21
N THR A 113 5.80 7.34 -6.04
CA THR A 113 4.61 7.77 -5.31
C THR A 113 4.63 9.27 -5.04
N ASP A 114 3.46 9.83 -4.76
CA ASP A 114 3.33 11.23 -4.34
C ASP A 114 3.54 11.38 -2.85
N SER A 115 3.18 10.38 -2.06
CA SER A 115 3.54 10.33 -0.66
C SER A 115 3.64 8.89 -0.18
N ILE A 116 4.51 8.67 0.79
CA ILE A 116 4.66 7.38 1.45
C ILE A 116 5.00 7.64 2.90
N SER A 117 4.35 6.93 3.80
CA SER A 117 4.62 7.01 5.21
C SER A 117 4.64 5.62 5.82
N LEU A 118 5.40 5.47 6.90
CA LEU A 118 5.48 4.24 7.65
C LEU A 118 5.24 4.56 9.12
N ALA A 119 4.36 3.80 9.75
CA ALA A 119 4.12 3.89 11.18
C ALA A 119 4.29 2.50 11.79
N ALA A 120 4.95 2.45 12.94
CA ALA A 120 5.17 1.19 13.62
C ALA A 120 4.76 1.35 15.08
N SER A 121 4.14 0.32 15.64
CA SER A 121 3.78 0.28 17.05
C SER A 121 4.08 -1.09 17.60
N SER A 122 4.55 -1.12 18.86
CA SER A 122 4.87 -2.38 19.52
C SER A 122 3.61 -3.19 19.79
N VAL A 123 3.68 -4.47 19.47
CA VAL A 123 2.63 -5.44 19.79
C VAL A 123 3.28 -6.65 20.43
N GLU A 124 2.47 -7.59 20.90
CA GLU A 124 3.02 -8.81 21.49
C GLU A 124 3.84 -9.57 20.44
N GLY A 125 5.11 -9.78 20.74
CA GLY A 125 6.02 -10.56 19.91
C GLY A 125 6.69 -9.82 18.75
N GLY A 126 6.34 -8.55 18.52
CA GLY A 126 6.92 -7.81 17.41
C GLY A 126 6.40 -6.39 17.26
N SER A 127 6.23 -5.94 16.03
CA SER A 127 5.73 -4.61 15.73
C SER A 127 4.68 -4.67 14.63
N SER A 128 3.58 -3.95 14.83
CA SER A 128 2.61 -3.73 13.77
C SER A 128 3.10 -2.57 12.91
N VAL A 129 3.24 -2.80 11.62
CA VAL A 129 3.75 -1.79 10.68
C VAL A 129 2.69 -1.49 9.64
N VAL A 130 2.43 -0.20 9.43
CA VAL A 130 1.53 0.27 8.39
C VAL A 130 2.34 1.10 7.40
N VAL A 131 2.28 0.75 6.13
CA VAL A 131 2.84 1.56 5.05
C VAL A 131 1.68 2.14 4.26
N ASP A 132 1.63 3.46 4.18
CA ASP A 132 0.55 4.20 3.55
C ASP A 132 1.10 4.94 2.35
N VAL A 133 0.54 4.68 1.18
CA VAL A 133 1.02 5.21 -0.09
C VAL A 133 -0.10 5.97 -0.78
N VAL A 134 0.23 7.12 -1.35
CA VAL A 134 -0.68 7.86 -2.22
C VAL A 134 0.00 8.05 -3.57
N LYS A 135 -0.73 7.73 -4.63
CA LYS A 135 -0.30 8.00 -5.99
C LYS A 135 -1.41 8.75 -6.71
N ARG A 136 -1.11 9.96 -7.14
CA ARG A 136 -2.05 10.78 -7.91
C ARG A 136 -2.06 10.31 -9.36
N ARG A 137 -3.18 10.59 -10.04
CA ARG A 137 -3.29 10.30 -11.46
C ARG A 137 -2.32 11.17 -12.25
N SER A 138 -1.65 10.55 -13.21
CA SER A 138 -0.85 11.30 -14.16
C SER A 138 -1.76 12.07 -15.11
N SER A 139 -1.28 13.21 -15.56
CA SER A 139 -1.93 13.94 -16.63
C SER A 139 -1.69 13.19 -17.95
N SER A 140 -2.74 12.92 -18.66
CA SER A 140 -2.64 12.26 -19.97
C SER A 140 -2.44 13.29 -21.08
#